data_a5ac9b470c6f3d20bcde139764d19cae
#
_entry.id   a5ac9b470c6f3d20bcde139764d19cae
#
_cell.length_a   1.000
_cell.length_b   1.000
_cell.length_c   1.000
_cell.angle_alpha   90.00
_cell.angle_beta   90.00
_cell.angle_gamma   90.00
#
_symmetry.space_group_name_H-M   'P 1'
#
loop_
_entity.id
_entity.type
_entity.pdbx_description
1 polymer ?
#
loop_
_entity_poly.entity_id
_entity_poly.type
_entity_poly.pdbx_seq_one_letter_code
_entity_poly.pdbx_strand_id
1 'polypeptide(L)'
;MAAKKTVGVVGDDLALNANQVTGVSADRELPIVWRVAKGSLANKLILIPATLLLSWLAPALITPLLMLGGAYLCFEGVEKLLHPLLHRHETGHSPEAVPDELPDENAKIKGAIRTDFILSAEIIIISMGAVNANSGMLQQALMLSVIGIGMTIFVYGLVAMIVKLDDLGLFLIRHGGVWKSMGNALLAVMPVFMRGLSVVGTLAMFLVGGGIIAHGAPFVSNFLHSMHWEGGIMGNLANLIVGLLSGAIVCAVVLPLIKLFGKKH
;
A
#
# COMPACT_ATOMS: atom_id res chain seq x y z
N MET A 1 -20.25 -12.64 -5.59
CA MET A 1 -19.01 -12.17 -6.24
C MET A 1 -18.40 -10.92 -5.57
N ALA A 2 -19.20 -9.99 -5.04
CA ALA A 2 -18.70 -8.79 -4.34
C ALA A 2 -17.77 -9.09 -3.15
N ALA A 3 -18.14 -10.03 -2.27
CA ALA A 3 -17.34 -10.38 -1.08
C ALA A 3 -15.90 -10.85 -1.41
N LYS A 4 -15.66 -11.54 -2.53
CA LYS A 4 -14.31 -11.97 -2.93
C LYS A 4 -13.43 -10.80 -3.39
N LYS A 5 -13.99 -9.80 -4.06
CA LYS A 5 -13.26 -8.57 -4.44
C LYS A 5 -12.89 -7.75 -3.20
N THR A 6 -13.80 -7.63 -2.24
CA THR A 6 -13.57 -6.87 -1.00
C THR A 6 -12.45 -7.49 -0.16
N VAL A 7 -12.39 -8.83 -0.05
CA VAL A 7 -11.33 -9.53 0.71
C VAL A 7 -9.94 -9.33 0.06
N GLY A 8 -9.86 -9.33 -1.27
CA GLY A 8 -8.61 -9.03 -1.98
C GLY A 8 -8.10 -7.62 -1.70
N VAL A 9 -8.95 -6.62 -1.88
CA VAL A 9 -8.61 -5.19 -1.63
C VAL A 9 -8.18 -4.96 -0.18
N VAL A 10 -8.87 -5.57 0.80
CA VAL A 10 -8.51 -5.46 2.22
C VAL A 10 -7.16 -6.14 2.51
N GLY A 11 -6.87 -7.27 1.87
CA GLY A 11 -5.58 -7.97 2.02
C GLY A 11 -4.42 -7.16 1.48
N ASP A 12 -4.61 -6.54 0.32
CA ASP A 12 -3.61 -5.69 -0.32
C ASP A 12 -3.35 -4.42 0.51
N ASP A 13 -4.40 -3.77 1.01
CA ASP A 13 -4.30 -2.59 1.87
C ASP A 13 -3.57 -2.90 3.19
N LEU A 14 -3.90 -4.04 3.83
CA LEU A 14 -3.21 -4.50 5.05
C LEU A 14 -1.72 -4.76 4.79
N ALA A 15 -1.38 -5.50 3.73
CA ALA A 15 0.00 -5.85 3.41
C ALA A 15 0.85 -4.62 3.10
N LEU A 16 0.29 -3.65 2.36
CA LEU A 16 0.96 -2.39 2.04
C LEU A 16 1.19 -1.54 3.28
N ASN A 17 0.17 -1.31 4.09
CA ASN A 17 0.27 -0.49 5.29
C ASN A 17 1.19 -1.13 6.34
N ALA A 18 1.11 -2.44 6.55
CA ALA A 18 2.00 -3.14 7.48
C ALA A 18 3.47 -3.09 7.01
N ASN A 19 3.75 -3.30 5.72
CA ASN A 19 5.10 -3.21 5.16
C ASN A 19 5.73 -1.81 5.35
N GLN A 20 4.94 -0.75 5.26
CA GLN A 20 5.46 0.62 5.40
C GLN A 20 5.77 1.01 6.84
N VAL A 21 5.15 0.37 7.82
CA VAL A 21 5.34 0.67 9.26
C VAL A 21 6.45 -0.20 9.86
N THR A 22 6.79 -1.34 9.24
CA THR A 22 7.80 -2.28 9.73
C THR A 22 9.24 -1.78 9.55
N GLY A 23 10.17 -2.33 10.36
CA GLY A 23 11.60 -2.01 10.26
C GLY A 23 12.00 -0.71 10.96
N VAL A 24 11.30 -0.36 12.03
CA VAL A 24 11.62 0.70 12.99
C VAL A 24 11.90 0.05 14.35
N SER A 25 12.47 0.76 15.30
CA SER A 25 12.63 0.24 16.66
C SER A 25 11.29 -0.10 17.31
N ALA A 26 11.21 -1.23 18.04
CA ALA A 26 9.96 -1.77 18.61
C ALA A 26 9.18 -0.74 19.46
N ASP A 27 9.90 0.13 20.19
CA ASP A 27 9.27 1.19 21.00
C ASP A 27 8.60 2.28 20.16
N ARG A 28 8.97 2.43 18.89
CA ARG A 28 8.48 3.47 17.99
C ARG A 28 7.37 3.00 17.03
N GLU A 29 7.19 1.69 16.88
CA GLU A 29 6.24 1.10 15.94
C GLU A 29 4.79 1.57 16.20
N LEU A 30 4.27 1.43 17.43
CA LEU A 30 2.91 1.86 17.75
C LEU A 30 2.68 3.38 17.59
N PRO A 31 3.58 4.27 18.03
CA PRO A 31 3.47 5.70 17.74
C PRO A 31 3.39 6.00 16.24
N ILE A 32 4.16 5.27 15.41
CA ILE A 32 4.12 5.41 13.95
C ILE A 32 2.79 4.95 13.38
N VAL A 33 2.34 3.74 13.76
CA VAL A 33 1.01 3.22 13.35
C VAL A 33 -0.08 4.23 13.67
N TRP A 34 -0.06 4.81 14.88
CA TRP A 34 -1.03 5.80 15.29
C TRP A 34 -0.97 7.11 14.48
N ARG A 35 0.24 7.59 14.16
CA ARG A 35 0.43 8.76 13.29
C ARG A 35 -0.07 8.51 11.88
N VAL A 36 0.20 7.33 11.32
CA VAL A 36 -0.28 6.94 9.98
C VAL A 36 -1.79 6.76 9.99
N ALA A 37 -2.38 6.12 11.00
CA ALA A 37 -3.83 5.98 11.16
C ALA A 37 -4.56 7.34 11.21
N LYS A 38 -4.00 8.32 11.94
CA LYS A 38 -4.53 9.70 11.93
C LYS A 38 -4.43 10.34 10.54
N GLY A 39 -3.30 10.13 9.85
CA GLY A 39 -3.12 10.60 8.47
C GLY A 39 -4.11 9.95 7.51
N SER A 40 -4.34 8.65 7.63
CA SER A 40 -5.36 7.89 6.89
C SER A 40 -6.77 8.45 7.11
N LEU A 41 -7.11 8.75 8.36
CA LEU A 41 -8.40 9.35 8.66
C LEU A 41 -8.54 10.75 8.05
N ALA A 42 -7.48 11.57 8.11
CA ALA A 42 -7.45 12.88 7.47
C ALA A 42 -7.58 12.78 5.94
N ASN A 43 -6.89 11.79 5.32
CA ASN A 43 -7.05 11.49 3.89
C ASN A 43 -8.51 11.23 3.53
N LYS A 44 -9.22 10.40 4.29
CA LYS A 44 -10.62 10.06 4.04
C LYS A 44 -11.56 11.25 4.24
N LEU A 45 -11.29 12.10 5.23
CA LEU A 45 -12.04 13.34 5.44
C LEU A 45 -11.93 14.31 4.25
N ILE A 46 -10.82 14.28 3.52
CA ILE A 46 -10.62 15.08 2.31
C ILE A 46 -11.18 14.34 1.08
N LEU A 47 -10.87 13.05 0.95
CA LEU A 47 -11.23 12.27 -0.24
C LEU A 47 -12.73 12.06 -0.40
N ILE A 48 -13.48 11.83 0.69
CA ILE A 48 -14.93 11.59 0.61
C ILE A 48 -15.65 12.79 -0.01
N PRO A 49 -15.55 14.03 0.53
CA PRO A 49 -16.21 15.18 -0.09
C PRO A 49 -15.63 15.51 -1.46
N ALA A 50 -14.31 15.36 -1.67
CA ALA A 50 -13.68 15.60 -2.97
C ALA A 50 -14.20 14.62 -4.04
N THR A 51 -14.33 13.34 -3.72
CA THR A 51 -14.85 12.32 -4.65
C THR A 51 -16.34 12.55 -4.95
N LEU A 52 -17.15 12.89 -3.96
CA LEU A 52 -18.55 13.22 -4.16
C LEU A 52 -18.72 14.47 -5.04
N LEU A 53 -17.93 15.51 -4.79
CA LEU A 53 -17.94 16.73 -5.58
C LEU A 53 -17.47 16.46 -7.02
N LEU A 54 -16.37 15.71 -7.18
CA LEU A 54 -15.83 15.37 -8.49
C LEU A 54 -16.79 14.49 -9.30
N SER A 55 -17.46 13.54 -8.63
CA SER A 55 -18.47 12.70 -9.25
C SER A 55 -19.66 13.50 -9.79
N TRP A 56 -19.99 14.62 -9.13
CA TRP A 56 -21.07 15.49 -9.55
C TRP A 56 -20.65 16.49 -10.64
N LEU A 57 -19.45 17.09 -10.51
CA LEU A 57 -18.97 18.15 -11.42
C LEU A 57 -18.28 17.61 -12.67
N ALA A 58 -17.43 16.58 -12.52
CA ALA A 58 -16.55 16.12 -13.57
C ALA A 58 -16.22 14.62 -13.42
N PRO A 59 -17.17 13.71 -13.57
CA PRO A 59 -16.96 12.27 -13.36
C PRO A 59 -15.89 11.70 -14.28
N ALA A 60 -15.67 12.29 -15.46
CA ALA A 60 -14.64 11.85 -16.40
C ALA A 60 -13.18 12.02 -15.89
N LEU A 61 -12.96 12.87 -14.88
CA LEU A 61 -11.62 13.07 -14.29
C LEU A 61 -11.27 12.01 -13.25
N ILE A 62 -12.21 11.25 -12.73
CA ILE A 62 -11.97 10.24 -11.69
C ILE A 62 -10.97 9.19 -12.17
N THR A 63 -11.21 8.60 -13.35
CA THR A 63 -10.34 7.55 -13.91
C THR A 63 -8.91 8.03 -14.17
N PRO A 64 -8.67 9.17 -14.86
CA PRO A 64 -7.31 9.70 -15.02
C PRO A 64 -6.57 9.97 -13.71
N LEU A 65 -7.26 10.51 -12.69
CA LEU A 65 -6.65 10.76 -11.39
C LEU A 65 -6.26 9.46 -10.67
N LEU A 66 -7.13 8.44 -10.74
CA LEU A 66 -6.78 7.12 -10.23
C LEU A 66 -5.60 6.50 -10.96
N MET A 67 -5.55 6.63 -12.29
CA MET A 67 -4.43 6.10 -13.08
C MET A 67 -3.11 6.77 -12.71
N LEU A 68 -3.09 8.06 -12.40
CA LEU A 68 -1.89 8.73 -11.88
C LEU A 68 -1.46 8.14 -10.52
N GLY A 69 -2.43 7.88 -9.64
CA GLY A 69 -2.17 7.18 -8.37
C GLY A 69 -1.63 5.76 -8.59
N GLY A 70 -2.25 5.00 -9.48
CA GLY A 70 -1.81 3.65 -9.83
C GLY A 70 -0.39 3.63 -10.42
N ALA A 71 -0.07 4.58 -11.31
CA ALA A 71 1.27 4.75 -11.87
C ALA A 71 2.31 5.08 -10.78
N TYR A 72 1.94 5.90 -9.79
CA TYR A 72 2.78 6.18 -8.63
C TYR A 72 3.06 4.92 -7.79
N LEU A 73 2.03 4.09 -7.50
CA LEU A 73 2.23 2.83 -6.78
C LEU A 73 3.14 1.88 -7.55
N CYS A 74 2.97 1.77 -8.86
CA CYS A 74 3.84 0.95 -9.71
C CYS A 74 5.29 1.46 -9.71
N PHE A 75 5.49 2.78 -9.75
CA PHE A 75 6.80 3.42 -9.63
C PHE A 75 7.47 3.08 -8.29
N GLU A 76 6.78 3.29 -7.17
CA GLU A 76 7.28 2.97 -5.83
C GLU A 76 7.61 1.48 -5.69
N GLY A 77 6.78 0.59 -6.26
CA GLY A 77 7.04 -0.85 -6.30
C GLY A 77 8.32 -1.20 -7.03
N VAL A 78 8.57 -0.61 -8.21
CA VAL A 78 9.81 -0.83 -8.99
C VAL A 78 11.02 -0.22 -8.28
N GLU A 79 10.89 0.96 -7.69
CA GLU A 79 11.96 1.60 -6.91
C GLU A 79 12.41 0.69 -5.76
N LYS A 80 11.47 0.10 -5.00
CA LYS A 80 11.77 -0.88 -3.94
C LYS A 80 12.50 -2.13 -4.44
N LEU A 81 12.19 -2.60 -5.65
CA LEU A 81 12.90 -3.73 -6.27
C LEU A 81 14.30 -3.36 -6.77
N LEU A 82 14.46 -2.16 -7.29
CA LEU A 82 15.74 -1.69 -7.84
C LEU A 82 16.73 -1.23 -6.77
N HIS A 83 16.23 -0.71 -5.63
CA HIS A 83 17.07 -0.18 -4.57
C HIS A 83 18.18 -1.15 -4.10
N PRO A 84 17.91 -2.42 -3.80
CA PRO A 84 18.96 -3.38 -3.42
C PRO A 84 19.90 -3.74 -4.56
N LEU A 85 19.46 -3.61 -5.83
CA LEU A 85 20.27 -3.91 -7.01
C LEU A 85 21.21 -2.76 -7.36
N LEU A 86 20.76 -1.51 -7.20
CA LEU A 86 21.54 -0.31 -7.50
C LEU A 86 22.66 -0.08 -6.45
N HIS A 87 22.39 -0.33 -5.16
CA HIS A 87 23.39 -0.15 -4.10
C HIS A 87 24.35 -1.33 -3.94
N ARG A 88 24.09 -2.48 -4.59
CA ARG A 88 25.03 -3.62 -4.61
C ARG A 88 26.30 -3.32 -5.43
N HIS A 89 26.32 -2.29 -6.27
CA HIS A 89 27.49 -1.89 -7.07
C HIS A 89 28.39 -0.87 -6.38
N GLU A 90 27.98 -0.23 -5.28
CA GLU A 90 28.81 0.75 -4.56
C GLU A 90 29.59 0.16 -3.38
N THR A 91 29.35 -1.10 -2.99
CA THR A 91 30.09 -1.78 -1.93
C THR A 91 31.28 -2.59 -2.46
N GLY A 92 32.18 -1.92 -3.16
CA GLY A 92 33.56 -2.34 -3.31
C GLY A 92 34.38 -1.71 -2.19
N HIS A 93 34.76 -2.51 -1.18
CA HIS A 93 35.72 -2.21 -0.10
C HIS A 93 35.26 -1.22 0.98
N SER A 94 34.63 -1.74 2.03
CA SER A 94 35.07 -1.57 3.43
C SER A 94 34.21 -2.42 4.38
N PRO A 95 34.77 -3.26 5.24
CA PRO A 95 34.02 -4.05 6.21
C PRO A 95 33.84 -3.30 7.54
N GLU A 96 33.40 -2.05 7.51
CA GLU A 96 33.04 -1.28 8.70
C GLU A 96 32.27 -0.01 8.29
N ALA A 97 31.05 -0.18 7.75
CA ALA A 97 30.09 0.89 7.75
C ALA A 97 28.93 0.45 8.64
N VAL A 98 28.95 0.90 9.89
CA VAL A 98 27.81 0.97 10.78
C VAL A 98 26.69 1.63 9.97
N PRO A 99 25.46 1.07 9.94
CA PRO A 99 24.33 1.78 9.36
C PRO A 99 23.94 2.91 10.32
N ASP A 100 24.57 4.06 10.18
CA ASP A 100 24.44 5.21 11.11
C ASP A 100 23.36 6.20 10.66
N GLU A 101 22.45 5.81 9.79
CA GLU A 101 21.22 6.58 9.55
C GLU A 101 20.03 5.67 9.81
N LEU A 102 19.46 5.81 11.03
CA LEU A 102 18.10 5.36 11.32
C LEU A 102 17.20 5.94 10.22
N PRO A 103 16.43 5.11 9.50
CA PRO A 103 15.61 5.59 8.40
C PRO A 103 14.71 6.71 8.93
N ASP A 104 14.70 7.86 8.24
CA ASP A 104 13.92 9.03 8.64
C ASP A 104 12.45 8.61 8.87
N GLU A 105 12.09 8.51 10.14
CA GLU A 105 10.75 8.12 10.61
C GLU A 105 9.68 8.98 9.94
N ASN A 106 9.96 10.28 9.77
CA ASN A 106 9.01 11.20 9.15
C ASN A 106 8.85 10.93 7.65
N ALA A 107 9.92 10.53 6.96
CA ALA A 107 9.85 10.13 5.56
C ALA A 107 9.01 8.85 5.40
N LYS A 108 9.20 7.86 6.27
CA LYS A 108 8.37 6.63 6.30
C LYS A 108 6.90 6.94 6.55
N ILE A 109 6.59 7.76 7.56
CA ILE A 109 5.20 8.14 7.86
C ILE A 109 4.56 8.88 6.68
N LYS A 110 5.28 9.82 6.06
CA LYS A 110 4.78 10.54 4.88
C LYS A 110 4.53 9.61 3.71
N GLY A 111 5.44 8.67 3.45
CA GLY A 111 5.29 7.63 2.43
C GLY A 111 4.04 6.78 2.68
N ALA A 112 3.87 6.26 3.91
CA ALA A 112 2.71 5.49 4.31
C ALA A 112 1.39 6.24 4.11
N ILE A 113 1.32 7.51 4.55
CA ILE A 113 0.12 8.36 4.38
C ILE A 113 -0.17 8.61 2.89
N ARG A 114 0.86 8.79 2.05
CA ARG A 114 0.69 9.00 0.60
C ARG A 114 0.16 7.75 -0.10
N THR A 115 0.70 6.59 0.22
CA THR A 115 0.21 5.31 -0.32
C THR A 115 -1.22 5.04 0.15
N ASP A 116 -1.52 5.24 1.44
CA ASP A 116 -2.89 5.15 1.98
C ASP A 116 -3.86 6.11 1.28
N PHE A 117 -3.42 7.31 0.89
CA PHE A 117 -4.26 8.24 0.14
C PHE A 117 -4.74 7.63 -1.18
N ILE A 118 -3.86 6.97 -1.94
CA ILE A 118 -4.19 6.37 -3.23
C ILE A 118 -5.12 5.16 -3.03
N LEU A 119 -4.79 4.27 -2.09
CA LEU A 119 -5.62 3.12 -1.75
C LEU A 119 -7.00 3.54 -1.23
N SER A 120 -7.04 4.58 -0.38
CA SER A 120 -8.29 5.14 0.12
C SER A 120 -9.16 5.75 -0.99
N ALA A 121 -8.55 6.42 -1.97
CA ALA A 121 -9.27 6.95 -3.14
C ALA A 121 -9.90 5.80 -3.95
N GLU A 122 -9.17 4.72 -4.19
CA GLU A 122 -9.68 3.53 -4.88
C GLU A 122 -10.86 2.91 -4.13
N ILE A 123 -10.70 2.66 -2.82
CA ILE A 123 -11.77 2.06 -1.98
C ILE A 123 -13.02 2.95 -1.96
N ILE A 124 -12.86 4.26 -1.83
CA ILE A 124 -13.97 5.22 -1.80
C ILE A 124 -14.72 5.20 -3.14
N ILE A 125 -14.02 5.17 -4.27
CA ILE A 125 -14.63 5.15 -5.61
C ILE A 125 -15.35 3.82 -5.87
N ILE A 126 -14.73 2.69 -5.53
CA ILE A 126 -15.38 1.37 -5.63
C ILE A 126 -16.62 1.32 -4.74
N SER A 127 -16.53 1.83 -3.52
CA SER A 127 -17.65 1.87 -2.57
C SER A 127 -18.77 2.79 -3.07
N MET A 128 -18.45 3.92 -3.68
CA MET A 128 -19.41 4.84 -4.27
C MET A 128 -20.19 4.17 -5.42
N GLY A 129 -19.52 3.37 -6.25
CA GLY A 129 -20.16 2.59 -7.31
C GLY A 129 -21.11 1.49 -6.79
N ALA A 130 -20.92 1.03 -5.55
CA ALA A 130 -21.78 0.05 -4.89
C ALA A 130 -22.96 0.68 -4.16
N VAL A 131 -22.94 1.97 -3.88
CA VAL A 131 -24.04 2.73 -3.26
C VAL A 131 -25.10 3.05 -4.32
N ASN A 132 -26.37 2.92 -3.96
CA ASN A 132 -27.49 3.22 -4.87
C ASN A 132 -27.36 4.64 -5.43
N ALA A 133 -27.36 4.78 -6.75
CA ALA A 133 -27.29 6.08 -7.43
C ALA A 133 -28.46 7.05 -7.07
N ASN A 134 -29.56 6.48 -6.59
CA ASN A 134 -30.76 7.26 -6.15
C ASN A 134 -30.66 7.73 -4.69
N SER A 135 -29.60 7.37 -3.97
CA SER A 135 -29.34 7.84 -2.60
C SER A 135 -29.00 9.32 -2.59
N GLY A 136 -29.56 10.09 -1.68
CA GLY A 136 -29.19 11.50 -1.52
C GLY A 136 -27.70 11.65 -1.16
N MET A 137 -27.09 12.78 -1.55
CA MET A 137 -25.67 13.06 -1.35
C MET A 137 -25.22 12.87 0.13
N LEU A 138 -26.06 13.27 1.08
CA LEU A 138 -25.82 13.09 2.50
C LEU A 138 -25.73 11.60 2.90
N GLN A 139 -26.61 10.77 2.35
CA GLN A 139 -26.62 9.34 2.62
C GLN A 139 -25.38 8.66 2.02
N GLN A 140 -24.96 9.06 0.82
CA GLN A 140 -23.72 8.59 0.21
C GLN A 140 -22.51 8.98 1.09
N ALA A 141 -22.43 10.24 1.52
CA ALA A 141 -21.36 10.73 2.40
C ALA A 141 -21.29 9.95 3.72
N LEU A 142 -22.42 9.69 4.36
CA LEU A 142 -22.49 8.91 5.61
C LEU A 142 -22.03 7.47 5.38
N MET A 143 -22.49 6.78 4.33
CA MET A 143 -22.09 5.42 4.02
C MET A 143 -20.57 5.33 3.74
N LEU A 144 -20.02 6.23 2.92
CA LEU A 144 -18.59 6.28 2.62
C LEU A 144 -17.76 6.59 3.87
N SER A 145 -18.28 7.44 4.78
CA SER A 145 -17.63 7.75 6.04
C SER A 145 -17.56 6.52 6.97
N VAL A 146 -18.67 5.79 7.10
CA VAL A 146 -18.70 4.55 7.90
C VAL A 146 -17.74 3.49 7.34
N ILE A 147 -17.75 3.29 6.01
CA ILE A 147 -16.81 2.37 5.35
C ILE A 147 -15.36 2.83 5.57
N GLY A 148 -15.07 4.11 5.34
CA GLY A 148 -13.72 4.65 5.46
C GLY A 148 -13.17 4.58 6.89
N ILE A 149 -13.97 4.94 7.90
CA ILE A 149 -13.59 4.85 9.31
C ILE A 149 -13.43 3.38 9.71
N GLY A 150 -14.38 2.52 9.33
CA GLY A 150 -14.33 1.09 9.61
C GLY A 150 -13.07 0.43 9.04
N MET A 151 -12.72 0.75 7.79
CA MET A 151 -11.49 0.28 7.15
C MET A 151 -10.23 0.79 7.86
N THR A 152 -10.20 2.06 8.26
CA THR A 152 -9.06 2.61 9.01
C THR A 152 -8.86 1.87 10.34
N ILE A 153 -9.92 1.68 11.12
CA ILE A 153 -9.84 0.97 12.40
C ILE A 153 -9.42 -0.49 12.17
N PHE A 154 -9.98 -1.15 11.17
CA PHE A 154 -9.68 -2.55 10.88
C PHE A 154 -8.23 -2.75 10.43
N VAL A 155 -7.78 -2.01 9.42
CA VAL A 155 -6.42 -2.15 8.85
C VAL A 155 -5.37 -1.76 9.90
N TYR A 156 -5.47 -0.58 10.51
CA TYR A 156 -4.45 -0.13 11.48
C TYR A 156 -4.54 -0.86 12.82
N GLY A 157 -5.71 -1.39 13.18
CA GLY A 157 -5.87 -2.31 14.30
C GLY A 157 -5.12 -3.63 14.08
N LEU A 158 -5.22 -4.21 12.88
CA LEU A 158 -4.46 -5.41 12.50
C LEU A 158 -2.96 -5.12 12.41
N VAL A 159 -2.56 -3.99 11.81
CA VAL A 159 -1.15 -3.58 11.75
C VAL A 159 -0.58 -3.42 13.17
N ALA A 160 -1.30 -2.75 14.07
CA ALA A 160 -0.89 -2.61 15.47
C ALA A 160 -0.75 -3.96 16.19
N MET A 161 -1.63 -4.91 15.88
CA MET A 161 -1.54 -6.27 16.41
C MET A 161 -0.31 -7.00 15.89
N ILE A 162 -0.02 -6.90 14.59
CA ILE A 162 1.13 -7.53 13.94
C ILE A 162 2.44 -7.01 14.55
N VAL A 163 2.61 -5.69 14.66
CA VAL A 163 3.84 -5.10 15.23
C VAL A 163 4.01 -5.41 16.72
N LYS A 164 2.94 -5.79 17.42
CA LYS A 164 3.00 -6.19 18.84
C LYS A 164 3.25 -7.68 19.06
N LEU A 165 3.36 -8.48 18.04
CA LEU A 165 3.67 -9.92 18.17
C LEU A 165 5.06 -10.16 18.79
N ASP A 166 6.04 -9.29 18.52
CA ASP A 166 7.38 -9.38 19.13
C ASP A 166 7.32 -9.16 20.64
N ASP A 167 6.60 -8.15 21.09
CA ASP A 167 6.41 -7.88 22.52
C ASP A 167 5.68 -9.04 23.21
N LEU A 168 4.68 -9.64 22.53
CA LEU A 168 3.99 -10.82 23.02
C LEU A 168 4.95 -12.01 23.15
N GLY A 169 5.84 -12.21 22.19
CA GLY A 169 6.88 -13.24 22.23
C GLY A 169 7.78 -13.08 23.44
N LEU A 170 8.27 -11.86 23.70
CA LEU A 170 9.09 -11.54 24.86
C LEU A 170 8.34 -11.73 26.19
N PHE A 171 7.06 -11.34 26.23
CA PHE A 171 6.20 -11.56 27.38
C PHE A 171 6.02 -13.04 27.73
N LEU A 172 5.78 -13.89 26.70
CA LEU A 172 5.65 -15.34 26.88
C LEU A 172 6.95 -15.96 27.40
N ILE A 173 8.11 -15.51 26.93
CA ILE A 173 9.42 -16.02 27.39
C ILE A 173 9.61 -15.75 28.88
N ARG A 174 9.19 -14.60 29.37
CA ARG A 174 9.31 -14.21 30.81
C ARG A 174 8.46 -15.07 31.73
N HIS A 175 7.37 -15.67 31.23
CA HIS A 175 6.50 -16.54 32.05
C HIS A 175 7.06 -17.95 32.27
N GLY A 176 8.08 -18.39 31.52
CA GLY A 176 8.75 -19.68 31.70
C GLY A 176 7.92 -20.88 31.24
N GLY A 177 8.41 -22.11 31.52
CA GLY A 177 7.73 -23.34 31.18
C GLY A 177 7.42 -23.50 29.67
N VAL A 178 6.23 -23.99 29.34
CA VAL A 178 5.76 -24.18 27.97
C VAL A 178 5.65 -22.85 27.20
N TRP A 179 5.31 -21.77 27.90
CA TRP A 179 5.18 -20.41 27.36
C TRP A 179 6.51 -19.90 26.80
N LYS A 180 7.64 -20.26 27.43
CA LYS A 180 8.98 -19.90 26.92
C LYS A 180 9.24 -20.51 25.53
N SER A 181 8.85 -21.76 25.33
CA SER A 181 9.01 -22.41 24.01
C SER A 181 8.15 -21.73 22.94
N MET A 182 6.91 -21.38 23.28
CA MET A 182 6.01 -20.65 22.36
C MET A 182 6.55 -19.26 22.04
N GLY A 183 7.05 -18.52 23.03
CA GLY A 183 7.64 -17.20 22.83
C GLY A 183 8.87 -17.26 21.93
N ASN A 184 9.77 -18.23 22.14
CA ASN A 184 10.92 -18.45 21.27
C ASN A 184 10.52 -18.80 19.84
N ALA A 185 9.52 -19.65 19.64
CA ALA A 185 9.01 -19.99 18.32
C ALA A 185 8.43 -18.75 17.62
N LEU A 186 7.65 -17.92 18.34
CA LEU A 186 7.08 -16.69 17.82
C LEU A 186 8.18 -15.73 17.35
N LEU A 187 9.19 -15.46 18.20
CA LEU A 187 10.30 -14.58 17.84
C LEU A 187 11.16 -15.13 16.69
N ALA A 188 11.30 -16.46 16.58
CA ALA A 188 12.02 -17.07 15.46
C ALA A 188 11.27 -16.93 14.12
N VAL A 189 9.95 -16.93 14.14
CA VAL A 189 9.11 -16.80 12.94
C VAL A 189 8.98 -15.34 12.48
N MET A 190 9.06 -14.37 13.40
CA MET A 190 8.83 -12.95 13.10
C MET A 190 9.69 -12.40 11.97
N PRO A 191 11.03 -12.64 11.88
CA PRO A 191 11.83 -12.10 10.78
C PRO A 191 11.41 -12.66 9.41
N VAL A 192 10.99 -13.93 9.35
CA VAL A 192 10.50 -14.55 8.11
C VAL A 192 9.14 -13.97 7.75
N PHE A 193 8.25 -13.80 8.73
CA PHE A 193 6.95 -13.20 8.56
C PHE A 193 7.05 -11.75 8.04
N MET A 194 7.94 -10.92 8.63
CA MET A 194 8.16 -9.54 8.19
C MET A 194 8.72 -9.45 6.77
N ARG A 195 9.65 -10.34 6.39
CA ARG A 195 10.13 -10.43 5.00
C ARG A 195 9.01 -10.85 4.05
N GLY A 196 8.21 -11.83 4.43
CA GLY A 196 7.04 -12.26 3.66
C GLY A 196 6.06 -11.12 3.43
N LEU A 197 5.75 -10.36 4.50
CA LEU A 197 4.88 -9.20 4.44
C LEU A 197 5.41 -8.11 3.51
N SER A 198 6.74 -7.87 3.52
CA SER A 198 7.39 -6.93 2.61
C SER A 198 7.24 -7.35 1.15
N VAL A 199 7.44 -8.63 0.85
CA VAL A 199 7.26 -9.16 -0.51
C VAL A 199 5.79 -9.05 -0.95
N VAL A 200 4.86 -9.46 -0.09
CA VAL A 200 3.42 -9.39 -0.37
C VAL A 200 3.00 -7.92 -0.57
N GLY A 201 3.47 -6.99 0.26
CA GLY A 201 3.20 -5.56 0.10
C GLY A 201 3.71 -5.00 -1.23
N THR A 202 4.91 -5.40 -1.66
CA THR A 202 5.44 -4.97 -2.97
C THR A 202 4.64 -5.56 -4.14
N LEU A 203 4.23 -6.84 -4.04
CA LEU A 203 3.35 -7.45 -5.04
C LEU A 203 1.99 -6.76 -5.09
N ALA A 204 1.43 -6.38 -3.93
CA ALA A 204 0.17 -5.66 -3.83
C ALA A 204 0.24 -4.28 -4.53
N MET A 205 1.37 -3.56 -4.45
CA MET A 205 1.56 -2.30 -5.20
C MET A 205 1.38 -2.50 -6.71
N PHE A 206 1.95 -3.58 -7.26
CA PHE A 206 1.79 -3.89 -8.69
C PHE A 206 0.40 -4.38 -9.04
N LEU A 207 -0.22 -5.18 -8.17
CA LEU A 207 -1.58 -5.69 -8.39
C LEU A 207 -2.61 -4.56 -8.39
N VAL A 208 -2.55 -3.68 -7.38
CA VAL A 208 -3.46 -2.54 -7.25
C VAL A 208 -3.16 -1.50 -8.33
N GLY A 209 -1.92 -1.01 -8.39
CA GLY A 209 -1.52 0.01 -9.38
C GLY A 209 -1.72 -0.46 -10.82
N GLY A 210 -1.34 -1.68 -11.12
CA GLY A 210 -1.55 -2.31 -12.44
C GLY A 210 -3.03 -2.53 -12.75
N GLY A 211 -3.81 -2.94 -11.75
CA GLY A 211 -5.27 -3.10 -11.88
C GLY A 211 -5.96 -1.78 -12.22
N ILE A 212 -5.60 -0.70 -11.53
CA ILE A 212 -6.12 0.66 -11.81
C ILE A 212 -5.81 1.06 -13.27
N ILE A 213 -4.56 0.84 -13.71
CA ILE A 213 -4.14 1.18 -15.07
C ILE A 213 -4.81 0.26 -16.11
N ALA A 214 -4.87 -1.04 -15.84
CA ALA A 214 -5.48 -2.02 -16.73
C ALA A 214 -6.96 -1.74 -17.01
N HIS A 215 -7.71 -1.32 -15.98
CA HIS A 215 -9.13 -0.98 -16.13
C HIS A 215 -9.36 0.47 -16.56
N GLY A 216 -8.44 1.38 -16.23
CA GLY A 216 -8.54 2.80 -16.56
C GLY A 216 -8.14 3.12 -18.01
N ALA A 217 -7.25 2.34 -18.62
CA ALA A 217 -6.78 2.55 -19.99
C ALA A 217 -7.59 1.70 -20.98
N PRO A 218 -8.42 2.30 -21.86
CA PRO A 218 -9.29 1.53 -22.77
C PRO A 218 -8.51 0.57 -23.69
N PHE A 219 -7.31 0.98 -24.12
CA PHE A 219 -6.46 0.13 -24.97
C PHE A 219 -6.03 -1.16 -24.24
N VAL A 220 -5.59 -1.03 -22.98
CA VAL A 220 -5.15 -2.17 -22.14
C VAL A 220 -6.35 -3.06 -21.82
N SER A 221 -7.46 -2.46 -21.39
CA SER A 221 -8.70 -3.17 -21.08
C SER A 221 -9.20 -3.98 -22.26
N ASN A 222 -9.28 -3.40 -23.46
CA ASN A 222 -9.72 -4.10 -24.67
C ASN A 222 -8.77 -5.24 -25.05
N PHE A 223 -7.47 -5.06 -24.88
CA PHE A 223 -6.49 -6.11 -25.14
C PHE A 223 -6.65 -7.28 -24.17
N LEU A 224 -6.81 -7.00 -22.85
CA LEU A 224 -7.03 -8.04 -21.86
C LEU A 224 -8.36 -8.78 -22.06
N HIS A 225 -9.40 -8.05 -22.48
CA HIS A 225 -10.69 -8.62 -22.86
C HIS A 225 -10.56 -9.59 -24.03
N SER A 226 -9.84 -9.22 -25.08
CA SER A 226 -9.60 -10.08 -26.24
C SER A 226 -8.87 -11.37 -25.89
N MET A 227 -8.03 -11.34 -24.86
CA MET A 227 -7.30 -12.50 -24.34
C MET A 227 -8.07 -13.31 -23.26
N HIS A 228 -9.28 -12.88 -22.89
CA HIS A 228 -10.07 -13.47 -21.80
C HIS A 228 -9.34 -13.46 -20.45
N TRP A 229 -8.50 -12.45 -20.19
CA TRP A 229 -7.71 -12.28 -18.96
C TRP A 229 -8.35 -11.29 -17.95
N GLU A 230 -9.67 -11.30 -17.87
CA GLU A 230 -10.41 -10.32 -17.04
C GLU A 230 -10.75 -10.79 -15.63
N GLY A 231 -10.41 -12.01 -15.25
CA GLY A 231 -10.83 -12.55 -13.96
C GLY A 231 -9.97 -13.67 -13.40
N GLY A 232 -10.15 -13.92 -12.11
CA GLY A 232 -9.45 -14.99 -11.40
C GLY A 232 -7.95 -14.79 -11.35
N ILE A 233 -7.20 -15.87 -11.47
CA ILE A 233 -5.72 -15.87 -11.41
C ILE A 233 -5.12 -15.14 -12.61
N MET A 234 -5.70 -15.31 -13.80
CA MET A 234 -5.20 -14.67 -15.04
C MET A 234 -5.35 -13.15 -14.99
N GLY A 235 -6.46 -12.62 -14.45
CA GLY A 235 -6.64 -11.18 -14.26
C GLY A 235 -5.61 -10.60 -13.28
N ASN A 236 -5.34 -11.28 -12.17
CA ASN A 236 -4.30 -10.85 -11.24
C ASN A 236 -2.90 -10.89 -11.86
N LEU A 237 -2.60 -11.91 -12.66
CA LEU A 237 -1.33 -11.99 -13.39
C LEU A 237 -1.21 -10.85 -14.41
N ALA A 238 -2.28 -10.55 -15.13
CA ALA A 238 -2.34 -9.43 -16.05
C ALA A 238 -2.08 -8.09 -15.33
N ASN A 239 -2.75 -7.85 -14.20
CA ASN A 239 -2.54 -6.67 -13.39
C ASN A 239 -1.09 -6.55 -12.90
N LEU A 240 -0.48 -7.66 -12.47
CA LEU A 240 0.92 -7.69 -12.05
C LEU A 240 1.85 -7.31 -13.21
N ILE A 241 1.64 -7.87 -14.40
CA ILE A 241 2.44 -7.57 -15.60
C ILE A 241 2.28 -6.10 -16.00
N VAL A 242 1.04 -5.61 -16.07
CA VAL A 242 0.74 -4.20 -16.38
C VAL A 242 1.40 -3.28 -15.34
N GLY A 243 1.33 -3.63 -14.07
CA GLY A 243 1.95 -2.87 -12.99
C GLY A 243 3.47 -2.81 -13.11
N LEU A 244 4.13 -3.94 -13.36
CA LEU A 244 5.59 -4.00 -13.56
C LEU A 244 6.02 -3.18 -14.79
N LEU A 245 5.34 -3.34 -15.92
CA LEU A 245 5.66 -2.59 -17.14
C LEU A 245 5.44 -1.10 -16.96
N SER A 246 4.31 -0.70 -16.39
CA SER A 246 4.00 0.71 -16.13
C SER A 246 5.01 1.33 -15.16
N GLY A 247 5.34 0.63 -14.08
CA GLY A 247 6.34 1.09 -13.11
C GLY A 247 7.72 1.22 -13.73
N ALA A 248 8.14 0.25 -14.57
CA ALA A 248 9.41 0.30 -15.29
C ALA A 248 9.46 1.50 -16.25
N ILE A 249 8.39 1.76 -16.99
CA ILE A 249 8.30 2.91 -17.91
C ILE A 249 8.40 4.21 -17.12
N VAL A 250 7.63 4.35 -16.01
CA VAL A 250 7.65 5.56 -15.17
C VAL A 250 9.05 5.74 -14.55
N CYS A 251 9.69 4.69 -14.05
CA CYS A 251 11.05 4.74 -13.54
C CYS A 251 12.05 5.18 -14.62
N ALA A 252 11.95 4.64 -15.83
CA ALA A 252 12.82 4.99 -16.95
C ALA A 252 12.71 6.48 -17.35
N VAL A 253 11.56 7.09 -17.12
CA VAL A 253 11.34 8.54 -17.38
C VAL A 253 11.73 9.39 -16.18
N VAL A 254 11.30 9.01 -14.98
CA VAL A 254 11.45 9.83 -13.77
C VAL A 254 12.89 9.83 -13.24
N LEU A 255 13.59 8.69 -13.22
CA LEU A 255 14.95 8.60 -12.70
C LEU A 255 15.96 9.49 -13.45
N PRO A 256 15.98 9.53 -14.82
CA PRO A 256 16.84 10.45 -15.54
C PRO A 256 16.49 11.92 -15.30
N LEU A 257 15.18 12.24 -15.19
CA LEU A 257 14.73 13.61 -14.90
C LEU A 257 15.20 14.07 -13.52
N ILE A 258 15.08 13.23 -12.49
CA ILE A 258 15.61 13.55 -11.15
C ILE A 258 17.13 13.77 -11.19
N LYS A 259 17.88 12.93 -11.94
CA LYS A 259 19.33 13.10 -12.09
C LYS A 259 19.71 14.39 -12.84
N LEU A 260 18.91 14.79 -13.83
CA LEU A 260 19.14 16.01 -14.61
C LEU A 260 18.81 17.28 -13.81
N PHE A 261 17.71 17.27 -13.07
CA PHE A 261 17.25 18.44 -12.32
C PHE A 261 17.74 18.46 -10.86
N GLY A 262 18.10 17.30 -10.27
CA GLY A 262 18.63 17.20 -8.90
C GLY A 262 20.13 17.58 -8.74
N LYS A 263 20.84 17.94 -9.82
CA LYS A 263 22.25 18.35 -9.80
C LYS A 263 22.46 19.86 -9.53
N LYS A 264 21.47 20.57 -9.03
CA LYS A 264 21.58 21.97 -8.65
C LYS A 264 21.18 22.18 -7.18
N HIS A 265 21.99 21.66 -6.27
CA HIS A 265 22.23 22.32 -4.96
C HIS A 265 23.35 21.57 -4.26
#